data_1590400767c714ec2eb6e9e4e0c9b7d9
#
_entry.id   1590400767c714ec2eb6e9e4e0c9b7d9
#
_cell.length_a   1.000
_cell.length_b   1.000
_cell.length_c   1.000
_cell.angle_alpha   90.00
_cell.angle_beta   90.00
_cell.angle_gamma   90.00
#
_symmetry.space_group_name_H-M   'P 1'
#
loop_
_entity.id
_entity.type
_entity.pdbx_description
1 polymer ?
#
loop_
_entity_poly.entity_id
_entity_poly.type
_entity_poly.pdbx_seq_one_letter_code
_entity_poly.pdbx_strand_id
1 'polypeptide(L)'
;MNQPEPFPSDFDYRKWLVSERIGSVGLLWNRASDAWLGIQGLKAAQRNAIFEMLLKEEKIIEVKVEEIGEPLYCRREDAGLAEFILKNPPMKKRCEFIAPLDNLIWDRKLIGAVFDFSYKWEIYTPKQQRKYGYYVLPILYGDRFAGRIEMAYDKKQGKLELKNIWYEPDLRLTKALQRDVDRRIRRFERFCRKRGWNDWRDCKSHR
;
A
#
# COMPACT_ATOMS: atom_id res chain seq x y z
N MET A 1 8.09 15.41 -35.26
CA MET A 1 8.11 13.95 -35.52
C MET A 1 7.11 13.31 -34.58
N ASN A 2 5.99 12.78 -35.12
CA ASN A 2 5.07 11.98 -34.30
C ASN A 2 5.77 10.66 -33.97
N GLN A 3 6.10 10.42 -32.73
CA GLN A 3 6.50 9.09 -32.28
C GLN A 3 5.31 8.16 -32.46
N PRO A 4 5.50 6.92 -32.97
CA PRO A 4 4.41 5.97 -33.08
C PRO A 4 3.84 5.70 -31.70
N GLU A 5 2.51 5.58 -31.61
CA GLU A 5 1.82 5.18 -30.40
C GLU A 5 2.42 3.85 -29.88
N PRO A 6 2.83 3.77 -28.61
CA PRO A 6 3.53 2.59 -28.09
C PRO A 6 2.62 1.35 -27.99
N PHE A 7 1.31 1.51 -28.13
CA PHE A 7 0.33 0.43 -28.06
C PHE A 7 -0.57 0.42 -29.30
N PRO A 8 -0.89 -0.78 -29.84
CA PRO A 8 -1.74 -0.93 -31.04
C PRO A 8 -3.17 -0.43 -30.84
N SER A 9 -3.68 -0.46 -29.60
CA SER A 9 -5.04 -0.02 -29.26
C SER A 9 -5.14 0.48 -27.82
N ASP A 10 -6.20 1.22 -27.55
CA ASP A 10 -6.61 1.59 -26.19
C ASP A 10 -6.80 0.39 -25.25
N PHE A 11 -7.25 -0.74 -25.80
CA PHE A 11 -7.41 -1.97 -25.05
C PHE A 11 -6.03 -2.54 -24.63
N ASP A 12 -5.05 -2.56 -25.53
CA ASP A 12 -3.70 -3.04 -25.24
C ASP A 12 -3.01 -2.15 -24.20
N TYR A 13 -3.19 -0.85 -24.31
CA TYR A 13 -2.70 0.10 -23.30
C TYR A 13 -3.31 -0.17 -21.90
N ARG A 14 -4.64 -0.36 -21.83
CA ARG A 14 -5.28 -0.68 -20.56
C ARG A 14 -4.89 -2.07 -20.04
N LYS A 15 -4.71 -3.05 -20.93
CA LYS A 15 -4.21 -4.38 -20.58
C LYS A 15 -2.83 -4.29 -19.91
N TRP A 16 -1.94 -3.50 -20.50
CA TRP A 16 -0.63 -3.23 -19.91
C TRP A 16 -0.76 -2.53 -18.54
N LEU A 17 -1.55 -1.47 -18.42
CA LEU A 17 -1.78 -0.77 -17.13
C LEU A 17 -2.32 -1.70 -16.04
N VAL A 18 -3.24 -2.60 -16.37
CA VAL A 18 -3.79 -3.58 -15.42
C VAL A 18 -2.70 -4.56 -14.98
N SER A 19 -1.89 -5.07 -15.90
CA SER A 19 -0.76 -5.95 -15.60
C SER A 19 0.25 -5.27 -14.68
N GLU A 20 0.64 -4.02 -14.99
CA GLU A 20 1.54 -3.22 -14.15
C GLU A 20 0.95 -2.95 -12.76
N ARG A 21 -0.37 -2.73 -12.69
CA ARG A 21 -1.05 -2.52 -11.41
C ARG A 21 -1.03 -3.78 -10.55
N ILE A 22 -1.26 -4.96 -11.14
CA ILE A 22 -1.15 -6.25 -10.44
C ILE A 22 0.27 -6.43 -9.90
N GLY A 23 1.28 -6.24 -10.74
CA GLY A 23 2.69 -6.35 -10.32
C GLY A 23 3.10 -5.32 -9.26
N SER A 24 2.58 -4.09 -9.33
CA SER A 24 2.90 -3.04 -8.36
C SER A 24 2.38 -3.33 -6.94
N VAL A 25 1.25 -4.01 -6.83
CA VAL A 25 0.67 -4.43 -5.54
C VAL A 25 1.16 -5.82 -5.14
N GLY A 26 1.49 -6.66 -6.12
CA GLY A 26 1.94 -8.04 -5.97
C GLY A 26 0.79 -9.04 -6.02
N LEU A 27 -0.36 -8.74 -5.44
CA LEU A 27 -1.53 -9.61 -5.41
C LEU A 27 -2.80 -8.78 -5.44
N LEU A 28 -3.65 -8.93 -6.47
CA LEU A 28 -4.91 -8.19 -6.63
C LEU A 28 -6.05 -9.09 -7.09
N TRP A 29 -7.27 -8.71 -6.74
CA TRP A 29 -8.49 -9.34 -7.25
C TRP A 29 -9.10 -8.61 -8.45
N ASN A 30 -9.89 -9.31 -9.25
CA ASN A 30 -10.70 -8.70 -10.29
C ASN A 30 -12.02 -8.17 -9.69
N ARG A 31 -11.95 -7.17 -8.81
CA ARG A 31 -13.08 -6.56 -8.12
C ARG A 31 -13.02 -5.04 -8.24
N ALA A 32 -14.17 -4.38 -8.21
CA ALA A 32 -14.23 -2.92 -8.14
C ALA A 32 -13.65 -2.41 -6.82
N SER A 33 -12.51 -1.72 -6.88
CA SER A 33 -11.78 -1.21 -5.72
C SER A 33 -10.94 0.01 -6.07
N ASP A 34 -10.33 0.61 -5.06
CA ASP A 34 -9.44 1.76 -5.21
C ASP A 34 -8.16 1.42 -6.00
N ALA A 35 -7.79 0.14 -6.10
CA ALA A 35 -6.63 -0.30 -6.88
C ALA A 35 -6.71 0.11 -8.36
N TRP A 36 -7.90 0.26 -8.92
CA TRP A 36 -8.11 0.58 -10.33
C TRP A 36 -8.26 2.09 -10.61
N LEU A 37 -8.18 2.93 -9.59
CA LEU A 37 -8.24 4.38 -9.76
C LEU A 37 -7.11 4.89 -10.67
N GLY A 38 -7.44 5.88 -11.51
CA GLY A 38 -6.51 6.49 -12.45
C GLY A 38 -6.36 5.76 -13.78
N ILE A 39 -6.93 4.56 -13.96
CA ILE A 39 -7.00 3.89 -15.27
C ILE A 39 -8.28 4.35 -15.96
N GLN A 40 -8.13 5.31 -16.88
CA GLN A 40 -9.28 5.91 -17.57
C GLN A 40 -10.06 4.88 -18.38
N GLY A 41 -11.40 4.93 -18.28
CA GLY A 41 -12.30 4.07 -19.06
C GLY A 41 -12.34 2.60 -18.60
N LEU A 42 -11.61 2.18 -17.58
CA LEU A 42 -11.62 0.80 -17.10
C LEU A 42 -12.91 0.48 -16.33
N LYS A 43 -13.94 0.06 -17.07
CA LYS A 43 -15.21 -0.44 -16.52
C LYS A 43 -15.10 -1.95 -16.20
N ALA A 44 -16.04 -2.48 -15.41
CA ALA A 44 -16.06 -3.89 -14.99
C ALA A 44 -15.94 -4.88 -16.16
N ALA A 45 -16.77 -4.71 -17.21
CA ALA A 45 -16.74 -5.59 -18.39
C ALA A 45 -15.37 -5.59 -19.08
N GLN A 46 -14.77 -4.41 -19.23
CA GLN A 46 -13.45 -4.28 -19.85
C GLN A 46 -12.35 -4.87 -18.98
N ARG A 47 -12.42 -4.66 -17.65
CA ARG A 47 -11.47 -5.27 -16.71
C ARG A 47 -11.57 -6.79 -16.76
N ASN A 48 -12.79 -7.36 -16.78
CA ASN A 48 -12.98 -8.81 -16.92
C ASN A 48 -12.33 -9.35 -18.20
N ALA A 49 -12.61 -8.73 -19.35
CA ALA A 49 -12.00 -9.12 -20.63
C ALA A 49 -10.46 -9.05 -20.60
N ILE A 50 -9.88 -8.03 -19.92
CA ILE A 50 -8.43 -7.91 -19.75
C ILE A 50 -7.89 -9.06 -18.89
N PHE A 51 -8.53 -9.38 -17.77
CA PHE A 51 -8.10 -10.50 -16.91
C PHE A 51 -8.16 -11.84 -17.65
N GLU A 52 -9.24 -12.11 -18.41
CA GLU A 52 -9.37 -13.30 -19.26
C GLU A 52 -8.22 -13.39 -20.28
N MET A 53 -7.89 -12.26 -20.92
CA MET A 53 -6.82 -12.20 -21.90
C MET A 53 -5.44 -12.45 -21.24
N LEU A 54 -5.16 -11.79 -20.09
CA LEU A 54 -3.90 -11.96 -19.37
C LEU A 54 -3.72 -13.40 -18.85
N LEU A 55 -4.80 -14.06 -18.43
CA LEU A 55 -4.78 -15.48 -18.07
C LEU A 55 -4.50 -16.37 -19.28
N LYS A 56 -5.18 -16.13 -20.42
CA LYS A 56 -4.96 -16.86 -21.66
C LYS A 56 -3.53 -16.69 -22.19
N GLU A 57 -2.97 -15.50 -22.07
CA GLU A 57 -1.59 -15.18 -22.44
C GLU A 57 -0.57 -15.66 -21.38
N GLU A 58 -1.02 -16.32 -20.32
CA GLU A 58 -0.19 -16.76 -19.19
C GLU A 58 0.65 -15.64 -18.55
N LYS A 59 0.18 -14.39 -18.62
CA LYS A 59 0.85 -13.24 -18.01
C LYS A 59 0.56 -13.11 -16.52
N ILE A 60 -0.61 -13.56 -16.09
CA ILE A 60 -1.01 -13.64 -14.69
C ILE A 60 -1.41 -15.05 -14.32
N ILE A 61 -1.38 -15.36 -13.05
CA ILE A 61 -1.85 -16.62 -12.47
C ILE A 61 -2.87 -16.35 -11.36
N GLU A 62 -3.81 -17.26 -11.22
CA GLU A 62 -4.78 -17.26 -10.13
C GLU A 62 -4.15 -17.80 -8.85
N VAL A 63 -4.38 -17.11 -7.74
CA VAL A 63 -3.94 -17.50 -6.40
C VAL A 63 -5.16 -17.57 -5.50
N LYS A 64 -5.43 -18.74 -4.96
CA LYS A 64 -6.47 -18.93 -3.94
C LYS A 64 -5.86 -18.67 -2.57
N VAL A 65 -6.49 -17.77 -1.83
CA VAL A 65 -6.11 -17.45 -0.45
C VAL A 65 -7.18 -18.00 0.47
N GLU A 66 -6.76 -18.70 1.49
CA GLU A 66 -7.67 -19.25 2.51
C GLU A 66 -8.51 -18.12 3.12
N GLU A 67 -9.79 -18.38 3.40
CA GLU A 67 -10.77 -17.42 3.93
C GLU A 67 -11.15 -16.25 2.99
N ILE A 68 -10.55 -16.12 1.80
CA ILE A 68 -10.97 -15.15 0.78
C ILE A 68 -11.75 -15.88 -0.30
N GLY A 69 -13.06 -15.57 -0.39
CA GLY A 69 -13.97 -16.26 -1.31
C GLY A 69 -13.76 -15.95 -2.80
N GLU A 70 -12.93 -14.96 -3.13
CA GLU A 70 -12.64 -14.55 -4.50
C GLU A 70 -11.16 -14.79 -4.84
N PRO A 71 -10.83 -15.22 -6.07
CA PRO A 71 -9.44 -15.43 -6.46
C PRO A 71 -8.67 -14.11 -6.50
N LEU A 72 -7.40 -14.18 -6.11
CA LEU A 72 -6.43 -13.14 -6.31
C LEU A 72 -5.52 -13.50 -7.48
N TYR A 73 -4.82 -12.52 -8.02
CA TYR A 73 -3.96 -12.69 -9.19
C TYR A 73 -2.62 -12.03 -8.96
N CYS A 74 -1.55 -12.70 -9.33
CA CYS A 74 -0.21 -12.14 -9.42
C CYS A 74 0.36 -12.32 -10.83
N ARG A 75 1.42 -11.60 -11.17
CA ARG A 75 2.09 -11.82 -12.46
C ARG A 75 2.78 -13.17 -12.45
N ARG A 76 2.83 -13.83 -13.61
CA ARG A 76 3.51 -15.11 -13.79
C ARG A 76 4.98 -15.04 -13.37
N GLU A 77 5.64 -13.94 -13.66
CA GLU A 77 7.05 -13.72 -13.31
C GLU A 77 7.30 -13.65 -11.80
N ASP A 78 6.28 -13.32 -11.00
CA ASP A 78 6.36 -13.24 -9.54
C ASP A 78 6.04 -14.59 -8.86
N ALA A 79 5.62 -15.62 -9.61
CA ALA A 79 5.24 -16.93 -9.07
C ALA A 79 6.38 -17.60 -8.29
N GLY A 80 7.61 -17.50 -8.80
CA GLY A 80 8.79 -18.06 -8.12
C GLY A 80 9.08 -17.40 -6.77
N LEU A 81 8.81 -16.08 -6.65
CA LEU A 81 8.91 -15.36 -5.38
C LEU A 81 7.83 -15.83 -4.38
N ALA A 82 6.59 -15.98 -4.86
CA ALA A 82 5.49 -16.49 -4.04
C ALA A 82 5.79 -17.89 -3.50
N GLU A 83 6.27 -18.80 -4.35
CA GLU A 83 6.70 -20.14 -3.93
C GLU A 83 7.86 -20.11 -2.92
N PHE A 84 8.85 -19.25 -3.15
CA PHE A 84 9.97 -19.07 -2.22
C PHE A 84 9.49 -18.63 -0.84
N ILE A 85 8.57 -17.66 -0.78
CA ILE A 85 8.00 -17.16 0.48
C ILE A 85 7.22 -18.27 1.20
N LEU A 86 6.42 -19.05 0.48
CA LEU A 86 5.65 -20.18 1.04
C LEU A 86 6.56 -21.29 1.60
N LYS A 87 7.68 -21.55 0.95
CA LYS A 87 8.63 -22.60 1.37
C LYS A 87 9.58 -22.16 2.50
N ASN A 88 9.74 -20.85 2.72
CA ASN A 88 10.70 -20.28 3.66
C ASN A 88 10.08 -19.30 4.67
N PRO A 89 8.99 -19.65 5.36
CA PRO A 89 8.52 -18.87 6.50
C PRO A 89 9.33 -19.21 7.77
N PRO A 90 9.43 -18.30 8.74
CA PRO A 90 9.13 -16.90 8.73
C PRO A 90 10.39 -16.03 8.57
N MET A 91 10.30 -15.02 7.75
CA MET A 91 11.32 -13.97 7.72
C MET A 91 11.38 -13.23 9.07
N LYS A 92 12.57 -12.71 9.42
CA LYS A 92 12.75 -11.87 10.61
C LYS A 92 11.74 -10.73 10.58
N LYS A 93 10.94 -10.60 11.63
CA LYS A 93 9.96 -9.52 11.74
C LYS A 93 10.62 -8.15 11.62
N ARG A 94 10.09 -7.32 10.76
CA ARG A 94 10.49 -5.93 10.55
C ARG A 94 9.35 -5.01 10.95
N CYS A 95 9.69 -3.82 11.47
CA CYS A 95 8.73 -2.76 11.71
C CYS A 95 8.91 -1.68 10.65
N GLU A 96 7.84 -1.43 9.88
CA GLU A 96 7.83 -0.38 8.86
C GLU A 96 6.61 0.53 9.03
N PHE A 97 6.78 1.82 8.70
CA PHE A 97 5.69 2.77 8.62
C PHE A 97 5.31 2.93 7.15
N ILE A 98 4.07 2.60 6.82
CA ILE A 98 3.59 2.55 5.45
C ILE A 98 3.03 3.93 5.08
N ALA A 99 3.49 4.49 3.96
CA ALA A 99 2.98 5.77 3.48
C ALA A 99 1.53 5.64 2.98
N PRO A 100 0.69 6.70 3.08
CA PRO A 100 -0.72 6.63 2.65
C PRO A 100 -0.93 6.30 1.17
N LEU A 101 0.08 6.52 0.33
CA LEU A 101 0.06 6.22 -1.10
C LEU A 101 0.98 5.05 -1.47
N ASP A 102 1.41 4.26 -0.49
CA ASP A 102 2.17 3.05 -0.74
C ASP A 102 1.33 2.01 -1.48
N ASN A 103 1.93 1.32 -2.43
CA ASN A 103 1.25 0.32 -3.27
C ASN A 103 0.57 -0.77 -2.44
N LEU A 104 1.17 -1.16 -1.32
CA LEU A 104 0.62 -2.16 -0.40
C LEU A 104 -0.81 -1.82 0.06
N ILE A 105 -1.13 -0.53 0.23
CA ILE A 105 -2.43 -0.08 0.76
C ILE A 105 -3.31 0.62 -0.28
N TRP A 106 -3.04 0.47 -1.56
CA TRP A 106 -3.89 1.04 -2.62
C TRP A 106 -5.28 0.43 -2.63
N ASP A 107 -5.40 -0.89 -2.50
CA ASP A 107 -6.68 -1.55 -2.38
C ASP A 107 -7.08 -1.74 -0.91
N ARG A 108 -7.83 -0.78 -0.39
CA ARG A 108 -8.24 -0.79 1.02
C ARG A 108 -9.21 -1.92 1.36
N LYS A 109 -10.00 -2.39 0.38
CA LYS A 109 -10.87 -3.54 0.58
C LYS A 109 -10.06 -4.83 0.68
N LEU A 110 -9.03 -4.95 -0.16
CA LEU A 110 -8.11 -6.09 -0.12
C LEU A 110 -7.33 -6.12 1.20
N ILE A 111 -6.83 -4.98 1.66
CA ILE A 111 -6.16 -4.86 2.97
C ILE A 111 -7.09 -5.29 4.11
N GLY A 112 -8.37 -4.89 4.04
CA GLY A 112 -9.38 -5.37 5.00
C GLY A 112 -9.57 -6.87 4.96
N ALA A 113 -9.63 -7.46 3.76
CA ALA A 113 -9.85 -8.89 3.59
C ALA A 113 -8.64 -9.76 3.98
N VAL A 114 -7.41 -9.30 3.68
CA VAL A 114 -6.17 -10.08 3.91
C VAL A 114 -5.62 -9.89 5.32
N PHE A 115 -5.75 -8.68 5.89
CA PHE A 115 -5.07 -8.30 7.13
C PHE A 115 -6.02 -7.91 8.27
N ASP A 116 -7.34 -7.96 8.03
CA ASP A 116 -8.36 -7.43 8.96
C ASP A 116 -8.02 -6.01 9.43
N PHE A 117 -7.49 -5.20 8.52
CA PHE A 117 -7.01 -3.85 8.81
C PHE A 117 -7.74 -2.81 7.99
N SER A 118 -8.43 -1.88 8.67
CA SER A 118 -9.12 -0.76 8.02
C SER A 118 -8.25 0.49 8.07
N TYR A 119 -7.98 1.08 6.90
CA TYR A 119 -7.20 2.31 6.80
C TYR A 119 -7.92 3.38 5.98
N LYS A 120 -7.94 4.61 6.51
CA LYS A 120 -8.39 5.81 5.82
C LYS A 120 -7.37 6.92 6.03
N TRP A 121 -6.92 7.54 4.93
CA TRP A 121 -6.09 8.73 5.02
C TRP A 121 -6.98 9.95 5.28
N GLU A 122 -6.88 10.54 6.47
CA GLU A 122 -7.82 11.56 6.95
C GLU A 122 -7.38 13.01 6.65
N ILE A 123 -6.40 13.20 5.77
CA ILE A 123 -5.86 14.53 5.44
C ILE A 123 -6.94 15.50 4.91
N TYR A 124 -7.93 14.99 4.17
CA TYR A 124 -9.06 15.76 3.64
C TYR A 124 -10.29 15.73 4.55
N THR A 125 -10.23 15.00 5.66
CA THR A 125 -11.34 14.94 6.63
C THR A 125 -11.27 16.16 7.54
N PRO A 126 -12.40 16.87 7.80
CA PRO A 126 -12.45 17.95 8.77
C PRO A 126 -11.93 17.50 10.15
N LYS A 127 -11.23 18.39 10.86
CA LYS A 127 -10.55 18.04 12.11
C LYS A 127 -11.47 17.34 13.14
N GLN A 128 -12.72 17.81 13.27
CA GLN A 128 -13.71 17.28 14.21
C GLN A 128 -14.22 15.87 13.85
N GLN A 129 -14.02 15.45 12.60
CA GLN A 129 -14.49 14.17 12.08
C GLN A 129 -13.36 13.13 11.93
N ARG A 130 -12.12 13.50 12.26
CA ARG A 130 -10.97 12.59 12.21
C ARG A 130 -11.03 11.62 13.38
N LYS A 131 -10.91 10.33 13.04
CA LYS A 131 -10.85 9.27 14.06
C LYS A 131 -9.47 9.19 14.72
N TYR A 132 -8.43 9.38 13.92
CA TYR A 132 -7.05 9.20 14.37
C TYR A 132 -6.24 10.50 14.31
N GLY A 133 -6.15 11.17 13.16
CA GLY A 133 -5.36 12.38 13.05
C GLY A 133 -5.17 12.85 11.62
N TYR A 134 -4.27 13.82 11.44
CA TYR A 134 -4.08 14.48 10.16
C TYR A 134 -3.21 13.66 9.20
N TYR A 135 -2.08 13.16 9.70
CA TYR A 135 -1.13 12.38 8.91
C TYR A 135 -0.70 11.13 9.69
N VAL A 136 -1.52 10.14 9.58
CA VAL A 136 -1.39 8.88 10.33
C VAL A 136 -0.86 7.80 9.41
N LEU A 137 0.19 7.11 9.83
CA LEU A 137 0.84 6.04 9.07
C LEU A 137 0.48 4.68 9.68
N PRO A 138 0.09 3.67 8.90
CA PRO A 138 0.02 2.30 9.36
C PRO A 138 1.38 1.79 9.83
N ILE A 139 1.37 0.97 10.87
CA ILE A 139 2.54 0.23 11.38
C ILE A 139 2.43 -1.21 10.90
N LEU A 140 3.28 -1.60 9.96
CA LEU A 140 3.42 -3.00 9.54
C LEU A 140 4.51 -3.65 10.39
N TYR A 141 4.20 -4.79 11.03
CA TYR A 141 5.15 -5.56 11.82
C TYR A 141 5.17 -7.04 11.41
N GLY A 142 6.21 -7.41 10.69
CA GLY A 142 6.26 -8.70 10.03
C GLY A 142 5.21 -8.79 8.93
N ASP A 143 4.24 -9.64 9.10
CA ASP A 143 3.16 -10.01 8.18
C ASP A 143 1.78 -9.44 8.58
N ARG A 144 1.72 -8.53 9.55
CA ARG A 144 0.45 -7.94 10.01
C ARG A 144 0.55 -6.45 10.29
N PHE A 145 -0.56 -5.75 10.14
CA PHE A 145 -0.67 -4.38 10.64
C PHE A 145 -0.83 -4.38 12.15
N ALA A 146 0.13 -3.75 12.84
CA ALA A 146 0.17 -3.68 14.30
C ALA A 146 -0.60 -2.49 14.86
N GLY A 147 -0.95 -1.53 14.00
CA GLY A 147 -1.63 -0.30 14.43
C GLY A 147 -1.30 0.90 13.55
N ARG A 148 -1.34 2.07 14.13
CA ARG A 148 -1.15 3.38 13.48
C ARG A 148 -0.30 4.29 14.33
N ILE A 149 0.40 5.22 13.67
CA ILE A 149 1.23 6.21 14.34
C ILE A 149 1.04 7.59 13.71
N GLU A 150 0.88 8.61 14.52
CA GLU A 150 0.93 10.00 14.08
C GLU A 150 2.17 10.68 14.64
N MET A 151 2.94 11.29 13.74
CA MET A 151 4.18 12.01 14.06
C MET A 151 4.20 13.33 13.30
N ALA A 152 4.83 14.34 13.87
CA ALA A 152 5.11 15.61 13.22
C ALA A 152 6.59 15.96 13.35
N TYR A 153 7.21 16.45 12.27
CA TYR A 153 8.59 16.89 12.32
C TYR A 153 8.66 18.40 12.52
N ASP A 154 9.21 18.81 13.67
CA ASP A 154 9.51 20.22 13.94
C ASP A 154 10.85 20.59 13.29
N LYS A 155 10.78 21.38 12.23
CA LYS A 155 11.96 21.84 11.49
C LYS A 155 12.84 22.80 12.30
N LYS A 156 12.22 23.65 13.13
CA LYS A 156 12.96 24.64 13.92
C LYS A 156 13.86 23.95 14.97
N GLN A 157 13.32 22.90 15.56
CA GLN A 157 14.04 22.10 16.55
C GLN A 157 14.81 20.93 15.96
N GLY A 158 14.57 20.59 14.69
CA GLY A 158 15.16 19.42 14.02
C GLY A 158 14.75 18.09 14.65
N LYS A 159 13.55 18.03 15.25
CA LYS A 159 13.09 16.92 16.08
C LYS A 159 11.76 16.35 15.58
N LEU A 160 11.63 15.03 15.65
CA LEU A 160 10.36 14.34 15.37
C LEU A 160 9.55 14.28 16.67
N GLU A 161 8.35 14.81 16.63
CA GLU A 161 7.39 14.75 17.73
C GLU A 161 6.43 13.57 17.48
N LEU A 162 6.41 12.63 18.40
CA LEU A 162 5.41 11.57 18.44
C LEU A 162 4.12 12.15 19.02
N LYS A 163 3.05 12.19 18.21
CA LYS A 163 1.73 12.67 18.64
C LYS A 163 0.95 11.55 19.32
N ASN A 164 0.82 10.41 18.66
CA ASN A 164 0.10 9.25 19.21
C ASN A 164 0.47 7.95 18.52
N ILE A 165 0.22 6.82 19.19
CA ILE A 165 0.25 5.46 18.64
C ILE A 165 -1.05 4.76 19.06
N TRP A 166 -1.75 4.17 18.09
CA TRP A 166 -2.91 3.32 18.31
C TRP A 166 -2.55 1.91 17.84
N TYR A 167 -2.52 0.96 18.75
CA TYR A 167 -2.34 -0.45 18.43
C TYR A 167 -3.67 -1.13 18.14
N GLU A 168 -3.66 -2.18 17.32
CA GLU A 168 -4.85 -2.97 17.07
C GLU A 168 -5.28 -3.71 18.35
N PRO A 169 -6.61 -3.84 18.61
CA PRO A 169 -7.11 -4.35 19.88
C PRO A 169 -6.66 -5.77 20.23
N ASP A 170 -6.51 -6.63 19.23
CA ASP A 170 -6.10 -8.03 19.36
C ASP A 170 -4.57 -8.21 19.41
N LEU A 171 -3.81 -7.11 19.31
CA LEU A 171 -2.36 -7.17 19.27
C LEU A 171 -1.76 -7.33 20.67
N ARG A 172 -1.02 -8.41 20.87
CA ARG A 172 -0.20 -8.56 22.08
C ARG A 172 1.02 -7.64 22.00
N LEU A 173 1.04 -6.60 22.84
CA LEU A 173 2.19 -5.70 22.98
C LEU A 173 3.34 -6.43 23.67
N THR A 174 4.36 -6.79 22.89
CA THR A 174 5.60 -7.38 23.41
C THR A 174 6.72 -6.36 23.51
N LYS A 175 7.67 -6.58 24.43
CA LYS A 175 8.89 -5.75 24.53
C LYS A 175 9.68 -5.70 23.22
N ALA A 176 9.64 -6.78 22.42
CA ALA A 176 10.27 -6.85 21.10
C ALA A 176 9.61 -5.87 20.11
N LEU A 177 8.27 -5.91 20.01
CA LEU A 177 7.52 -4.99 19.17
C LEU A 177 7.77 -3.52 19.56
N GLN A 178 7.66 -3.19 20.83
CA GLN A 178 7.92 -1.82 21.32
C GLN A 178 9.32 -1.34 20.94
N ARG A 179 10.35 -2.14 21.21
CA ARG A 179 11.73 -1.84 20.83
C ARG A 179 11.90 -1.62 19.32
N ASP A 180 11.21 -2.42 18.50
CA ASP A 180 11.31 -2.32 17.03
C ASP A 180 10.57 -1.09 16.50
N VAL A 181 9.42 -0.72 17.09
CA VAL A 181 8.71 0.54 16.83
C VAL A 181 9.60 1.74 17.18
N ASP A 182 10.21 1.76 18.38
CA ASP A 182 11.11 2.83 18.81
C ASP A 182 12.32 2.96 17.88
N ARG A 183 12.88 1.82 17.44
CA ARG A 183 13.98 1.80 16.48
C ARG A 183 13.55 2.40 15.15
N ARG A 184 12.32 2.10 14.69
CA ARG A 184 11.76 2.63 13.46
C ARG A 184 11.51 4.14 13.55
N ILE A 185 10.99 4.65 14.69
CA ILE A 185 10.82 6.08 14.95
C ILE A 185 12.17 6.80 14.85
N ARG A 186 13.21 6.31 15.53
CA ARG A 186 14.56 6.90 15.45
C ARG A 186 15.15 6.89 14.04
N ARG A 187 14.89 5.85 13.25
CA ARG A 187 15.31 5.78 11.84
C ARG A 187 14.56 6.80 10.99
N PHE A 188 13.26 6.98 11.24
CA PHE A 188 12.43 7.94 10.53
C PHE A 188 12.83 9.38 10.87
N GLU A 189 13.12 9.69 12.12
CA GLU A 189 13.65 10.99 12.53
C GLU A 189 14.96 11.33 11.82
N ARG A 190 15.90 10.38 11.75
CA ARG A 190 17.17 10.58 11.02
C ARG A 190 16.94 10.84 9.53
N PHE A 191 15.96 10.18 8.93
CA PHE A 191 15.58 10.42 7.54
C PHE A 191 15.04 11.83 7.33
N CYS A 192 14.12 12.28 8.18
CA CYS A 192 13.56 13.63 8.12
C CYS A 192 14.64 14.70 8.27
N ARG A 193 15.58 14.52 9.21
CA ARG A 193 16.71 15.44 9.45
C ARG A 193 17.64 15.56 8.25
N LYS A 194 17.97 14.43 7.58
CA LYS A 194 18.90 14.43 6.44
C LYS A 194 18.33 15.08 5.18
N ARG A 195 17.02 15.02 4.99
CA ARG A 195 16.34 15.50 3.75
C ARG A 195 15.89 16.95 3.81
N GLY A 196 16.06 17.65 4.95
CA GLY A 196 15.54 19.01 5.10
C GLY A 196 14.07 19.08 4.69
N TRP A 197 13.27 18.12 5.18
CA TRP A 197 11.87 17.93 4.76
C TRP A 197 11.13 19.25 4.73
N ASN A 198 10.82 19.77 3.51
CA ASN A 198 9.96 20.92 3.34
C ASN A 198 8.54 20.50 3.73
N ASP A 199 7.93 21.24 4.66
CA ASP A 199 6.56 21.00 5.04
C ASP A 199 5.71 21.12 3.77
N TRP A 200 4.95 20.07 3.41
CA TRP A 200 4.07 20.11 2.26
C TRP A 200 3.06 21.30 2.36
N ARG A 201 2.87 21.90 3.54
CA ARG A 201 2.13 23.15 3.75
C ARG A 201 2.77 24.36 3.05
N ASP A 202 4.08 24.35 2.81
CA ASP A 202 4.77 25.42 2.10
C ASP A 202 4.48 25.40 0.58
N CYS A 203 3.98 24.29 0.03
CA CYS A 203 3.54 24.20 -1.36
C CYS A 203 2.23 24.97 -1.67
N LYS A 204 1.50 25.44 -0.67
CA LYS A 204 0.26 26.23 -0.85
C LYS A 204 0.50 27.73 -0.96
N SER A 205 1.70 28.24 -0.70
CA SER A 205 1.99 29.70 -0.76
C SER A 205 2.37 30.23 -2.13
N HIS A 206 2.32 29.41 -3.19
CA HIS A 206 2.69 29.80 -4.56
C HIS A 206 1.58 29.49 -5.59
N ARG A 207 0.31 29.70 -5.20
CA ARG A 207 -0.81 29.82 -6.15
C ARG A 207 -1.61 31.07 -5.89
#